data_376ad9b4ff79f2619adcd334ce40038c
#
_entry.id   376ad9b4ff79f2619adcd334ce40038c
#
_cell.length_a   1.000
_cell.length_b   1.000
_cell.length_c   1.000
_cell.angle_alpha   90.00
_cell.angle_beta   90.00
_cell.angle_gamma   90.00
#
_symmetry.space_group_name_H-M   'P 1'
#
loop_
_entity.id
_entity.type
_entity.pdbx_description
1 polymer ?
#
loop_
_entity_poly.entity_id
_entity_poly.type
_entity_poly.pdbx_seq_one_letter_code
_entity_poly.pdbx_strand_id
1 'polypeptide(L)'
;EAKRMAEKKAREAFKAMLEERRESLGLTSSSRLQHDGDLEERLRDDPRWRAVTDRRERSEMFEDFTRDLRIREQRERQETRKKRMVAFKDCLMDAGVAADTLWRKIYDVVKDDARCVQCEPLDRLEAFEEVIRELDREEDAKFIRERKMRTRRERKNRDAFVAKLEEYREDGVIAPRMSWRSFYPRVRRDPTYADMCENVEGSRPRELFEDLIDDIEEDIENKLDEFEDLLRDGYKARELFGDTTWEKAEKLYRHDEAWKNAPREEAREIFVKFIAKVFRREQEKERKRREGGGDRDDASKRSRRDGERRSFSRDSDWD
;
A
#
# COMPACT_ATOMS: atom_id res chain seq x y z
N GLU A 1 -64.97 -25.33 6.09
CA GLU A 1 -63.98 -24.63 6.95
C GLU A 1 -63.94 -25.22 8.36
N ALA A 2 -65.08 -25.38 9.04
CA ALA A 2 -65.14 -25.92 10.41
C ALA A 2 -64.46 -27.29 10.56
N LYS A 3 -64.65 -28.23 9.61
CA LYS A 3 -64.05 -29.57 9.64
C LYS A 3 -62.45 -29.46 9.50
N ARG A 4 -61.96 -28.62 8.64
CA ARG A 4 -60.49 -28.38 8.48
C ARG A 4 -59.87 -27.76 9.75
N MET A 5 -60.59 -26.86 10.40
CA MET A 5 -60.16 -26.28 11.68
C MET A 5 -60.13 -27.28 12.80
N ALA A 6 -61.15 -28.21 12.87
CA ALA A 6 -61.14 -29.27 13.84
C ALA A 6 -60.02 -30.28 13.66
N GLU A 7 -59.69 -30.67 12.40
CA GLU A 7 -58.57 -31.55 12.04
C GLU A 7 -57.25 -30.91 12.42
N LYS A 8 -57.08 -29.61 12.15
CA LYS A 8 -55.87 -28.87 12.53
C LYS A 8 -55.67 -28.85 14.03
N LYS A 9 -56.73 -28.55 14.81
CA LYS A 9 -56.66 -28.60 16.29
C LYS A 9 -56.33 -30.01 16.82
N ALA A 10 -56.87 -31.07 16.20
CA ALA A 10 -56.57 -32.45 16.59
C ALA A 10 -55.07 -32.76 16.38
N ARG A 11 -54.49 -32.33 15.26
CA ARG A 11 -53.05 -32.49 14.96
C ARG A 11 -52.15 -31.71 15.93
N GLU A 12 -52.51 -30.47 16.24
CA GLU A 12 -51.81 -29.66 17.23
C GLU A 12 -51.89 -30.28 18.64
N ALA A 13 -53.05 -30.75 19.05
CA ALA A 13 -53.23 -31.42 20.30
C ALA A 13 -52.44 -32.74 20.41
N PHE A 14 -52.37 -33.50 19.31
CA PHE A 14 -51.57 -34.72 19.23
C PHE A 14 -50.09 -34.44 19.38
N LYS A 15 -49.56 -33.42 18.72
CA LYS A 15 -48.15 -32.99 18.88
C LYS A 15 -47.84 -32.53 20.30
N ALA A 16 -48.72 -31.74 20.90
CA ALA A 16 -48.59 -31.32 22.30
C ALA A 16 -48.57 -32.51 23.25
N MET A 17 -49.44 -33.53 23.04
CA MET A 17 -49.42 -34.76 23.81
C MET A 17 -48.09 -35.49 23.75
N LEU A 18 -47.51 -35.65 22.58
CA LEU A 18 -46.19 -36.30 22.41
C LEU A 18 -45.10 -35.56 23.16
N GLU A 19 -45.09 -34.20 23.11
CA GLU A 19 -44.11 -33.40 23.83
C GLU A 19 -44.29 -33.51 25.36
N GLU A 20 -45.54 -33.42 25.89
CA GLU A 20 -45.83 -33.57 27.33
C GLU A 20 -45.47 -34.95 27.85
N ARG A 21 -45.72 -36.01 27.05
CA ARG A 21 -45.46 -37.38 27.41
C ARG A 21 -44.04 -37.84 27.14
N ARG A 22 -43.20 -36.98 26.54
CA ARG A 22 -41.83 -37.30 26.13
C ARG A 22 -41.02 -37.95 27.25
N GLU A 23 -40.93 -37.28 28.38
CA GLU A 23 -40.13 -37.72 29.53
C GLU A 23 -40.76 -38.96 30.20
N SER A 24 -42.08 -38.96 30.44
CA SER A 24 -42.79 -40.08 31.13
C SER A 24 -42.80 -41.38 30.33
N LEU A 25 -42.70 -41.28 28.99
CA LEU A 25 -42.67 -42.44 28.10
C LEU A 25 -41.26 -42.79 27.62
N GLY A 26 -40.24 -41.96 27.98
CA GLY A 26 -38.88 -42.14 27.53
C GLY A 26 -38.71 -42.00 26.00
N LEU A 27 -39.50 -41.11 25.35
CA LEU A 27 -39.45 -40.95 23.90
C LEU A 27 -38.11 -40.35 23.47
N THR A 28 -37.44 -41.05 22.57
CA THR A 28 -36.15 -40.65 21.98
C THR A 28 -36.26 -40.57 20.47
N SER A 29 -35.23 -40.05 19.83
CA SER A 29 -35.12 -40.02 18.37
C SER A 29 -35.11 -41.41 17.71
N SER A 30 -34.91 -42.45 18.48
CA SER A 30 -34.92 -43.86 18.03
C SER A 30 -36.26 -44.58 18.26
N SER A 31 -37.20 -43.97 19.00
CA SER A 31 -38.52 -44.53 19.28
C SER A 31 -39.35 -44.71 18.01
N ARG A 32 -40.04 -45.87 17.88
CA ARG A 32 -40.87 -46.20 16.73
C ARG A 32 -42.18 -46.84 17.18
N LEU A 33 -43.34 -46.31 16.74
CA LEU A 33 -44.66 -46.82 17.06
C LEU A 33 -44.88 -48.31 16.71
N GLN A 34 -44.23 -48.78 15.64
CA GLN A 34 -44.44 -50.17 15.14
C GLN A 34 -43.60 -51.18 15.88
N HIS A 35 -42.52 -50.80 16.55
CA HIS A 35 -41.58 -51.71 17.20
C HIS A 35 -41.67 -51.69 18.72
N ASP A 36 -42.16 -50.59 19.31
CA ASP A 36 -42.38 -50.46 20.73
C ASP A 36 -43.85 -50.78 21.01
N GLY A 37 -44.24 -52.09 21.07
CA GLY A 37 -45.60 -52.57 21.17
C GLY A 37 -46.39 -51.96 22.33
N ASP A 38 -45.78 -51.68 23.48
CA ASP A 38 -46.39 -51.05 24.64
C ASP A 38 -46.57 -49.52 24.42
N LEU A 39 -45.90 -48.91 23.51
CA LEU A 39 -45.97 -47.46 23.33
C LEU A 39 -47.29 -47.00 22.73
N GLU A 40 -47.82 -47.73 21.74
CA GLU A 40 -49.18 -47.45 21.18
C GLU A 40 -50.27 -47.67 22.20
N GLU A 41 -50.18 -48.70 23.06
CA GLU A 41 -51.16 -48.95 24.14
C GLU A 41 -51.15 -47.84 25.18
N ARG A 42 -49.98 -47.39 25.62
CA ARG A 42 -49.82 -46.30 26.62
C ARG A 42 -50.26 -44.92 26.09
N LEU A 43 -50.19 -44.70 24.79
CA LEU A 43 -50.69 -43.47 24.15
C LEU A 43 -52.16 -43.53 23.83
N ARG A 44 -52.76 -44.73 23.65
CA ARG A 44 -54.17 -44.96 23.31
C ARG A 44 -55.16 -44.45 24.38
N ASP A 45 -54.71 -44.36 25.63
CA ASP A 45 -55.51 -43.91 26.74
C ASP A 45 -55.72 -42.39 26.75
N ASP A 46 -54.90 -41.65 26.02
CA ASP A 46 -55.06 -40.19 25.93
C ASP A 46 -56.17 -39.85 24.89
N PRO A 47 -57.14 -38.99 25.25
CA PRO A 47 -58.15 -38.57 24.30
C PRO A 47 -57.64 -37.86 23.06
N ARG A 48 -56.52 -37.21 23.17
CA ARG A 48 -55.81 -36.50 22.02
C ARG A 48 -55.28 -37.51 20.98
N TRP A 49 -54.89 -38.72 21.41
CA TRP A 49 -54.55 -39.81 20.52
C TRP A 49 -55.71 -40.25 19.65
N ARG A 50 -56.91 -40.38 20.25
CA ARG A 50 -58.14 -40.79 19.57
C ARG A 50 -58.72 -39.73 18.64
N ALA A 51 -58.36 -38.45 18.87
CA ALA A 51 -58.84 -37.34 18.04
C ALA A 51 -58.28 -37.41 16.59
N VAL A 52 -57.13 -38.01 16.38
CA VAL A 52 -56.64 -38.33 15.07
C VAL A 52 -57.02 -39.74 14.67
N THR A 53 -58.03 -39.90 13.87
CA THR A 53 -58.66 -41.18 13.58
C THR A 53 -57.89 -42.07 12.64
N ASP A 54 -57.13 -41.47 11.70
CA ASP A 54 -56.30 -42.21 10.72
C ASP A 54 -55.03 -42.71 11.37
N ARG A 55 -54.83 -44.04 11.33
CA ARG A 55 -53.64 -44.71 11.85
C ARG A 55 -52.35 -44.26 11.09
N ARG A 56 -52.45 -44.09 9.79
CA ARG A 56 -51.35 -43.70 8.95
C ARG A 56 -50.88 -42.27 9.28
N GLU A 57 -51.85 -41.38 9.45
CA GLU A 57 -51.59 -40.00 9.86
C GLU A 57 -50.91 -39.94 11.24
N ARG A 58 -51.36 -40.74 12.22
CA ARG A 58 -50.68 -40.85 13.54
C ARG A 58 -49.24 -41.31 13.41
N SER A 59 -48.98 -42.31 12.56
CA SER A 59 -47.61 -42.81 12.31
C SER A 59 -46.72 -41.73 11.69
N GLU A 60 -47.21 -41.04 10.68
CA GLU A 60 -46.51 -39.95 10.03
C GLU A 60 -46.19 -38.81 11.02
N MET A 61 -47.15 -38.41 11.83
CA MET A 61 -46.93 -37.39 12.85
C MET A 61 -45.95 -37.79 13.94
N PHE A 62 -45.91 -39.05 14.31
CA PHE A 62 -44.95 -39.60 15.26
C PHE A 62 -43.52 -39.67 14.66
N GLU A 63 -43.41 -40.04 13.41
CA GLU A 63 -42.13 -40.03 12.69
C GLU A 63 -41.57 -38.61 12.53
N ASP A 64 -42.43 -37.65 12.23
CA ASP A 64 -42.06 -36.24 12.21
C ASP A 64 -41.57 -35.77 13.59
N PHE A 65 -42.28 -36.12 14.64
CA PHE A 65 -41.88 -35.81 16.02
C PHE A 65 -40.50 -36.41 16.38
N THR A 66 -40.27 -37.69 16.07
CA THR A 66 -38.96 -38.31 16.35
C THR A 66 -37.83 -37.75 15.50
N ARG A 67 -38.15 -37.27 14.28
CA ARG A 67 -37.21 -36.53 13.43
C ARG A 67 -36.84 -35.20 14.06
N ASP A 68 -37.81 -34.45 14.55
CA ASP A 68 -37.61 -33.18 15.26
C ASP A 68 -36.80 -33.39 16.55
N LEU A 69 -37.04 -34.45 17.30
CA LEU A 69 -36.24 -34.83 18.45
C LEU A 69 -34.78 -35.09 18.06
N ARG A 70 -34.53 -35.82 16.98
CA ARG A 70 -33.19 -36.09 16.49
C ARG A 70 -32.43 -34.80 16.19
N ILE A 71 -33.06 -33.84 15.53
CA ILE A 71 -32.49 -32.56 15.23
C ILE A 71 -32.15 -31.77 16.50
N ARG A 72 -33.05 -31.78 17.50
CA ARG A 72 -32.82 -31.13 18.81
C ARG A 72 -31.66 -31.77 19.56
N GLU A 73 -31.65 -33.10 19.68
CA GLU A 73 -30.56 -33.83 20.32
C GLU A 73 -29.21 -33.60 19.66
N GLN A 74 -29.16 -33.54 18.32
CA GLN A 74 -27.92 -33.21 17.59
C GLN A 74 -27.47 -31.79 17.89
N ARG A 75 -28.37 -30.82 17.93
CA ARG A 75 -28.03 -29.44 18.28
C ARG A 75 -27.51 -29.32 19.70
N GLU A 76 -28.18 -29.94 20.66
CA GLU A 76 -27.75 -29.98 22.06
C GLU A 76 -26.38 -30.62 22.24
N ARG A 77 -26.09 -31.72 21.52
CA ARG A 77 -24.77 -32.37 21.51
C ARG A 77 -23.70 -31.42 20.92
N GLN A 78 -24.01 -30.76 19.79
CA GLN A 78 -23.09 -29.81 19.17
C GLN A 78 -22.85 -28.60 20.07
N GLU A 79 -23.86 -28.04 20.70
CA GLU A 79 -23.73 -26.94 21.64
C GLU A 79 -22.89 -27.32 22.86
N THR A 80 -23.14 -28.52 23.42
CA THR A 80 -22.37 -29.05 24.54
C THR A 80 -20.89 -29.27 24.14
N ARG A 81 -20.64 -29.83 22.97
CA ARG A 81 -19.30 -29.98 22.42
C ARG A 81 -18.60 -28.63 22.28
N LYS A 82 -19.25 -27.63 21.68
CA LYS A 82 -18.73 -26.28 21.55
C LYS A 82 -18.40 -25.66 22.90
N LYS A 83 -19.30 -25.76 23.89
CA LYS A 83 -19.04 -25.25 25.23
C LYS A 83 -17.81 -25.86 25.88
N ARG A 84 -17.63 -27.19 25.74
CA ARG A 84 -16.45 -27.91 26.26
C ARG A 84 -15.18 -27.47 25.55
N MET A 85 -15.22 -27.29 24.23
CA MET A 85 -14.06 -26.80 23.48
C MET A 85 -13.68 -25.37 23.87
N VAL A 86 -14.66 -24.48 24.06
CA VAL A 86 -14.40 -23.11 24.53
C VAL A 86 -13.77 -23.14 25.93
N ALA A 87 -14.35 -23.89 26.88
CA ALA A 87 -13.78 -24.01 28.22
C ALA A 87 -12.37 -24.57 28.21
N PHE A 88 -12.05 -25.50 27.29
CA PHE A 88 -10.71 -26.03 27.15
C PHE A 88 -9.75 -25.01 26.51
N LYS A 89 -10.17 -24.19 25.57
CA LYS A 89 -9.38 -23.07 25.07
C LYS A 89 -9.02 -22.09 26.18
N ASP A 90 -9.98 -21.75 27.04
CA ASP A 90 -9.71 -20.91 28.21
C ASP A 90 -8.68 -21.57 29.15
N CYS A 91 -8.76 -22.89 29.34
CA CYS A 91 -7.76 -23.65 30.10
C CYS A 91 -6.34 -23.53 29.49
N LEU A 92 -6.21 -23.60 28.17
CA LEU A 92 -4.93 -23.45 27.49
C LEU A 92 -4.37 -22.03 27.67
N MET A 93 -5.23 -21.03 27.56
CA MET A 93 -4.82 -19.63 27.78
C MET A 93 -4.39 -19.37 29.22
N ASP A 94 -5.12 -19.90 30.20
CA ASP A 94 -4.76 -19.84 31.63
C ASP A 94 -3.41 -20.54 31.92
N ALA A 95 -3.11 -21.60 31.19
CA ALA A 95 -1.83 -22.31 31.28
C ALA A 95 -0.66 -21.61 30.57
N GLY A 96 -0.91 -20.45 29.93
CA GLY A 96 0.12 -19.63 29.30
C GLY A 96 0.64 -20.21 27.98
N VAL A 97 -0.24 -20.78 27.15
CA VAL A 97 0.14 -21.27 25.83
C VAL A 97 0.60 -20.09 24.95
N ALA A 98 1.67 -20.28 24.20
CA ALA A 98 2.21 -19.34 23.23
C ALA A 98 2.20 -19.97 21.82
N ALA A 99 2.38 -19.17 20.79
CA ALA A 99 2.31 -19.60 19.39
C ALA A 99 3.30 -20.77 19.06
N ASP A 100 4.47 -20.77 19.70
CA ASP A 100 5.50 -21.80 19.54
C ASP A 100 5.33 -23.01 20.48
N THR A 101 4.26 -23.05 21.26
CA THR A 101 4.05 -24.10 22.27
C THR A 101 3.73 -25.43 21.60
N LEU A 102 4.46 -26.47 21.97
CA LEU A 102 4.20 -27.83 21.49
C LEU A 102 3.10 -28.50 22.32
N TRP A 103 2.16 -29.18 21.65
CA TRP A 103 1.09 -29.94 22.28
C TRP A 103 1.55 -30.82 23.43
N ARG A 104 2.63 -31.58 23.23
CA ARG A 104 3.15 -32.49 24.24
C ARG A 104 3.51 -31.79 25.54
N LYS A 105 4.07 -30.59 25.47
CA LYS A 105 4.47 -29.82 26.67
C LYS A 105 3.27 -29.29 27.43
N ILE A 106 2.32 -28.69 26.69
CA ILE A 106 1.14 -28.07 27.35
C ILE A 106 0.19 -29.13 27.86
N TYR A 107 0.08 -30.29 27.21
CA TYR A 107 -0.79 -31.37 27.65
C TYR A 107 -0.38 -31.89 29.04
N ASP A 108 0.90 -32.02 29.33
CA ASP A 108 1.38 -32.43 30.68
C ASP A 108 0.97 -31.45 31.78
N VAL A 109 0.75 -30.20 31.46
CA VAL A 109 0.29 -29.15 32.39
C VAL A 109 -1.21 -29.19 32.60
N VAL A 110 -2.01 -29.40 31.52
CA VAL A 110 -3.47 -29.27 31.57
C VAL A 110 -4.23 -30.57 31.71
N LYS A 111 -3.59 -31.72 31.61
CA LYS A 111 -4.24 -33.05 31.59
C LYS A 111 -5.16 -33.34 32.76
N ASP A 112 -4.84 -32.80 33.95
CA ASP A 112 -5.59 -33.00 35.20
C ASP A 112 -6.65 -31.90 35.44
N ASP A 113 -6.74 -30.89 34.59
CA ASP A 113 -7.78 -29.85 34.67
C ASP A 113 -9.13 -30.42 34.23
N ALA A 114 -10.18 -30.11 35.01
CA ALA A 114 -11.54 -30.59 34.73
C ALA A 114 -12.03 -30.23 33.33
N ARG A 115 -11.63 -29.08 32.79
CA ARG A 115 -11.98 -28.62 31.43
C ARG A 115 -11.31 -29.50 30.37
N CYS A 116 -10.10 -29.93 30.61
CA CYS A 116 -9.40 -30.88 29.76
C CYS A 116 -10.07 -32.26 29.81
N VAL A 117 -10.35 -32.78 31.01
CA VAL A 117 -10.96 -34.10 31.18
C VAL A 117 -12.32 -34.20 30.52
N GLN A 118 -13.16 -33.14 30.58
CA GLN A 118 -14.48 -33.10 29.96
C GLN A 118 -14.46 -32.95 28.44
N CYS A 119 -13.36 -32.53 27.85
CA CYS A 119 -13.19 -32.38 26.42
C CYS A 119 -12.72 -33.69 25.79
N GLU A 120 -13.29 -34.11 24.68
CA GLU A 120 -12.86 -35.35 23.98
C GLU A 120 -11.45 -35.21 23.41
N PRO A 121 -10.65 -36.28 23.32
CA PRO A 121 -9.26 -36.21 22.87
C PRO A 121 -9.07 -35.52 21.51
N LEU A 122 -9.98 -35.77 20.56
CA LEU A 122 -9.93 -35.16 19.23
C LEU A 122 -10.24 -33.64 19.32
N ASP A 123 -11.23 -33.29 20.12
CA ASP A 123 -11.66 -31.90 20.33
C ASP A 123 -10.58 -31.08 21.05
N ARG A 124 -9.77 -31.71 21.91
CA ARG A 124 -8.59 -31.07 22.55
C ARG A 124 -7.55 -30.66 21.53
N LEU A 125 -7.24 -31.54 20.56
CA LEU A 125 -6.28 -31.23 19.51
C LEU A 125 -6.80 -30.11 18.60
N GLU A 126 -8.07 -30.20 18.19
CA GLU A 126 -8.73 -29.19 17.38
C GLU A 126 -8.72 -27.82 18.07
N ALA A 127 -9.10 -27.78 19.36
CA ALA A 127 -9.10 -26.56 20.16
C ALA A 127 -7.68 -25.98 20.34
N PHE A 128 -6.68 -26.84 20.55
CA PHE A 128 -5.27 -26.43 20.66
C PHE A 128 -4.79 -25.82 19.34
N GLU A 129 -5.01 -26.47 18.19
CA GLU A 129 -4.62 -25.93 16.89
C GLU A 129 -5.30 -24.60 16.56
N GLU A 130 -6.55 -24.44 16.99
CA GLU A 130 -7.26 -23.16 16.83
C GLU A 130 -6.61 -22.05 17.68
N VAL A 131 -6.28 -22.35 18.94
CA VAL A 131 -5.61 -21.38 19.83
C VAL A 131 -4.25 -20.99 19.28
N ILE A 132 -3.42 -21.96 18.84
CA ILE A 132 -2.11 -21.65 18.24
C ILE A 132 -2.29 -20.75 17.00
N ARG A 133 -3.23 -21.07 16.11
CA ARG A 133 -3.50 -20.26 14.92
C ARG A 133 -4.00 -18.85 15.24
N GLU A 134 -4.74 -18.69 16.33
CA GLU A 134 -5.20 -17.38 16.80
C GLU A 134 -4.02 -16.55 17.33
N LEU A 135 -3.15 -17.17 18.14
CA LEU A 135 -1.94 -16.52 18.70
C LEU A 135 -0.95 -16.12 17.59
N ASP A 136 -0.69 -17.00 16.61
CA ASP A 136 0.15 -16.69 15.44
C ASP A 136 -0.38 -15.47 14.68
N ARG A 137 -1.70 -15.42 14.43
CA ARG A 137 -2.32 -14.28 13.75
C ARG A 137 -2.22 -12.97 14.56
N GLU A 138 -2.33 -13.05 15.88
CA GLU A 138 -2.20 -11.90 16.76
C GLU A 138 -0.75 -11.38 16.78
N GLU A 139 0.22 -12.27 16.85
CA GLU A 139 1.65 -11.93 16.78
C GLU A 139 2.01 -11.30 15.43
N ASP A 140 1.57 -11.92 14.32
CA ASP A 140 1.74 -11.37 12.97
C ASP A 140 1.09 -9.98 12.84
N ALA A 141 -0.14 -9.84 13.32
CA ALA A 141 -0.86 -8.57 13.28
C ALA A 141 -0.16 -7.49 14.12
N LYS A 142 0.42 -7.85 15.29
CA LYS A 142 1.21 -6.96 16.14
C LYS A 142 2.49 -6.55 15.43
N PHE A 143 3.23 -7.51 14.88
CA PHE A 143 4.46 -7.24 14.13
C PHE A 143 4.21 -6.31 12.92
N ILE A 144 3.14 -6.57 12.15
CA ILE A 144 2.75 -5.72 11.02
C ILE A 144 2.41 -4.29 11.48
N ARG A 145 1.69 -4.14 12.61
CA ARG A 145 1.35 -2.82 13.15
C ARG A 145 2.60 -2.07 13.60
N GLU A 146 3.49 -2.72 14.34
CA GLU A 146 4.75 -2.13 14.81
C GLU A 146 5.63 -1.70 13.63
N ARG A 147 5.75 -2.56 12.60
CA ARG A 147 6.48 -2.22 11.38
C ARG A 147 5.89 -1.01 10.67
N LYS A 148 4.55 -0.97 10.50
CA LYS A 148 3.87 0.19 9.90
C LYS A 148 4.09 1.48 10.70
N MET A 149 4.03 1.41 12.03
CA MET A 149 4.26 2.57 12.89
C MET A 149 5.70 3.05 12.79
N ARG A 150 6.68 2.12 12.78
CA ARG A 150 8.11 2.44 12.58
C ARG A 150 8.33 3.11 11.22
N THR A 151 7.87 2.50 10.13
CA THR A 151 8.01 3.07 8.78
C THR A 151 7.39 4.46 8.67
N ARG A 152 6.22 4.68 9.30
CA ARG A 152 5.57 5.99 9.32
C ARG A 152 6.39 7.02 10.10
N ARG A 153 6.99 6.63 11.24
CA ARG A 153 7.88 7.50 12.03
C ARG A 153 9.13 7.86 11.24
N GLU A 154 9.77 6.86 10.65
CA GLU A 154 10.98 7.05 9.85
C GLU A 154 10.75 7.95 8.64
N ARG A 155 9.59 7.80 7.96
CA ARG A 155 9.19 8.72 6.90
C ARG A 155 9.03 10.14 7.42
N LYS A 156 8.31 10.31 8.55
CA LYS A 156 8.12 11.63 9.15
C LYS A 156 9.45 12.30 9.52
N ASN A 157 10.39 11.53 10.06
CA ASN A 157 11.73 12.03 10.38
C ASN A 157 12.47 12.49 9.11
N ARG A 158 12.40 11.71 8.01
CA ARG A 158 12.98 12.11 6.72
C ARG A 158 12.36 13.40 6.18
N ASP A 159 11.03 13.44 6.14
CA ASP A 159 10.30 14.61 5.64
C ASP A 159 10.65 15.88 6.46
N ALA A 160 10.76 15.76 7.78
CA ALA A 160 11.16 16.84 8.66
C ALA A 160 12.62 17.28 8.44
N PHE A 161 13.53 16.33 8.22
CA PHE A 161 14.93 16.62 7.94
C PHE A 161 15.12 17.27 6.56
N VAL A 162 14.43 16.80 5.53
CA VAL A 162 14.42 17.44 4.19
C VAL A 162 13.90 18.86 4.28
N ALA A 163 12.78 19.09 4.97
CA ALA A 163 12.26 20.44 5.18
C ALA A 163 13.27 21.35 5.89
N LYS A 164 14.04 20.80 6.84
CA LYS A 164 15.10 21.55 7.53
C LYS A 164 16.30 21.85 6.64
N LEU A 165 16.65 20.95 5.73
CA LEU A 165 17.69 21.20 4.73
C LEU A 165 17.27 22.31 3.77
N GLU A 166 16.01 22.34 3.33
CA GLU A 166 15.48 23.41 2.50
C GLU A 166 15.49 24.77 3.24
N GLU A 167 15.13 24.81 4.53
CA GLU A 167 15.27 26.02 5.34
C GLU A 167 16.74 26.52 5.37
N TYR A 168 17.71 25.63 5.54
CA TYR A 168 19.12 25.99 5.48
C TYR A 168 19.57 26.47 4.08
N ARG A 169 18.96 25.97 3.01
CA ARG A 169 19.15 26.45 1.63
C ARG A 169 18.60 27.87 1.49
N GLU A 170 17.37 28.13 1.93
CA GLU A 170 16.73 29.45 1.87
C GLU A 170 17.48 30.49 2.69
N ASP A 171 18.01 30.11 3.86
CA ASP A 171 18.85 30.96 4.73
C ASP A 171 20.26 31.21 4.17
N GLY A 172 20.62 30.60 3.01
CA GLY A 172 21.92 30.70 2.39
C GLY A 172 23.05 30.01 3.17
N VAL A 173 22.71 29.10 4.09
CA VAL A 173 23.67 28.29 4.85
C VAL A 173 24.25 27.17 4.01
N ILE A 174 23.43 26.58 3.12
CA ILE A 174 23.83 25.59 2.12
C ILE A 174 24.10 26.31 0.81
N ALA A 175 25.34 26.19 0.34
CA ALA A 175 25.80 26.75 -0.92
C ALA A 175 26.10 25.63 -1.94
N PRO A 176 26.05 25.94 -3.26
CA PRO A 176 26.46 24.98 -4.28
C PRO A 176 27.87 24.43 -3.99
N ARG A 177 28.09 23.16 -4.31
CA ARG A 177 29.36 22.45 -4.07
C ARG A 177 29.80 22.37 -2.61
N MET A 178 28.89 22.62 -1.67
CA MET A 178 29.22 22.48 -0.25
C MET A 178 29.39 21.00 0.10
N SER A 179 30.47 20.65 0.80
CA SER A 179 30.68 19.28 1.28
C SER A 179 29.93 18.99 2.58
N TRP A 180 29.46 17.74 2.75
CA TRP A 180 28.90 17.28 4.02
C TRP A 180 29.79 17.59 5.22
N ARG A 181 31.11 17.45 5.07
CA ARG A 181 32.06 17.70 6.15
C ARG A 181 32.00 19.14 6.67
N SER A 182 31.77 20.12 5.79
CA SER A 182 31.66 21.54 6.16
C SER A 182 30.29 21.87 6.74
N PHE A 183 29.24 21.19 6.32
CA PHE A 183 27.86 21.37 6.83
C PHE A 183 27.61 20.65 8.18
N TYR A 184 28.19 19.48 8.39
CA TYR A 184 27.96 18.61 9.58
C TYR A 184 28.06 19.32 10.93
N PRO A 185 29.03 20.20 11.22
CA PRO A 185 29.11 20.89 12.51
C PRO A 185 27.89 21.74 12.87
N ARG A 186 27.13 22.18 11.85
CA ARG A 186 25.90 22.95 12.03
C ARG A 186 24.70 22.04 12.27
N VAL A 187 24.49 21.05 11.39
CA VAL A 187 23.32 20.18 11.44
C VAL A 187 23.33 19.19 12.62
N ARG A 188 24.48 18.77 13.11
CA ARG A 188 24.61 17.79 14.20
C ARG A 188 23.90 18.20 15.51
N ARG A 189 23.59 19.49 15.69
CA ARG A 189 22.90 20.03 16.87
C ARG A 189 21.39 20.16 16.65
N ASP A 190 20.93 19.94 15.45
CA ASP A 190 19.54 20.03 15.11
C ASP A 190 18.78 18.77 15.58
N PRO A 191 17.63 18.91 16.24
CA PRO A 191 16.84 17.78 16.68
C PRO A 191 16.38 16.89 15.52
N THR A 192 16.08 17.46 14.35
CA THR A 192 15.66 16.68 13.15
C THR A 192 16.77 15.76 12.66
N TYR A 193 18.04 16.17 12.82
CA TYR A 193 19.17 15.30 12.52
C TYR A 193 19.28 14.12 13.50
N ALA A 194 19.06 14.36 14.80
CA ALA A 194 19.06 13.32 15.80
C ALA A 194 17.94 12.29 15.54
N ASP A 195 16.72 12.77 15.30
CA ASP A 195 15.57 11.93 14.95
C ASP A 195 15.82 11.11 13.67
N MET A 196 16.48 11.72 12.68
CA MET A 196 16.84 11.03 11.43
C MET A 196 17.89 9.93 11.64
N CYS A 197 18.83 10.14 12.58
CA CYS A 197 19.84 9.13 12.90
C CYS A 197 19.25 7.88 13.61
N GLU A 198 18.07 7.99 14.22
CA GLU A 198 17.32 6.85 14.79
C GLU A 198 16.70 5.95 13.73
N ASN A 199 16.54 6.40 12.51
CA ASN A 199 15.97 5.61 11.43
C ASN A 199 16.85 4.41 11.09
N VAL A 200 16.23 3.24 10.97
CA VAL A 200 16.92 1.99 10.64
C VAL A 200 16.97 1.80 9.11
N GLU A 201 15.86 2.12 8.42
CA GLU A 201 15.69 1.90 6.98
C GLU A 201 15.62 3.24 6.21
N GLY A 202 16.06 3.21 4.95
CA GLY A 202 15.99 4.33 4.02
C GLY A 202 17.24 5.22 4.04
N SER A 203 17.16 6.34 3.31
CA SER A 203 18.28 7.27 3.11
C SER A 203 18.85 7.83 4.41
N ARG A 204 20.15 8.00 4.43
CA ARG A 204 20.87 8.58 5.57
C ARG A 204 20.90 10.12 5.48
N PRO A 205 21.13 10.84 6.58
CA PRO A 205 21.18 12.30 6.56
C PRO A 205 22.17 12.88 5.53
N ARG A 206 23.30 12.21 5.33
CA ARG A 206 24.30 12.61 4.37
C ARG A 206 23.82 12.46 2.92
N GLU A 207 23.15 11.36 2.60
CA GLU A 207 22.61 11.11 1.27
C GLU A 207 21.55 12.18 0.90
N LEU A 208 20.62 12.47 1.81
CA LEU A 208 19.63 13.53 1.59
C LEU A 208 20.25 14.93 1.41
N PHE A 209 21.36 15.19 2.05
CA PHE A 209 22.09 16.43 1.84
C PHE A 209 22.81 16.42 0.47
N GLU A 210 23.43 15.31 0.07
CA GLU A 210 24.08 15.17 -1.23
C GLU A 210 23.04 15.29 -2.35
N ASP A 211 21.86 14.64 -2.24
CA ASP A 211 20.74 14.80 -3.17
C ASP A 211 20.33 16.29 -3.30
N LEU A 212 20.24 17.03 -2.20
CA LEU A 212 19.90 18.45 -2.24
C LEU A 212 21.00 19.29 -2.94
N ILE A 213 22.28 18.96 -2.75
CA ILE A 213 23.37 19.64 -3.45
C ILE A 213 23.29 19.37 -4.95
N ASP A 214 23.03 18.12 -5.35
CA ASP A 214 22.87 17.75 -6.76
C ASP A 214 21.68 18.51 -7.38
N ASP A 215 20.54 18.61 -6.69
CA ASP A 215 19.39 19.40 -7.13
C ASP A 215 19.72 20.90 -7.30
N ILE A 216 20.52 21.46 -6.39
CA ILE A 216 20.97 22.87 -6.49
C ILE A 216 21.90 23.05 -7.70
N GLU A 217 22.80 22.11 -7.95
CA GLU A 217 23.72 22.17 -9.08
C GLU A 217 22.97 22.02 -10.41
N GLU A 218 21.99 21.11 -10.50
CA GLU A 218 21.12 20.95 -11.67
C GLU A 218 20.29 22.22 -11.93
N ASP A 219 19.71 22.83 -10.89
CA ASP A 219 18.99 24.11 -10.99
C ASP A 219 19.88 25.24 -11.56
N ILE A 220 21.15 25.27 -11.16
CA ILE A 220 22.14 26.26 -11.67
C ILE A 220 22.47 25.98 -13.12
N GLU A 221 22.74 24.73 -13.47
CA GLU A 221 23.05 24.33 -14.85
C GLU A 221 21.88 24.67 -15.79
N ASN A 222 20.67 24.34 -15.43
CA ASN A 222 19.48 24.69 -16.19
C ASN A 222 19.34 26.21 -16.42
N LYS A 223 19.58 27.03 -15.39
CA LYS A 223 19.57 28.50 -15.53
C LYS A 223 20.67 29.06 -16.43
N LEU A 224 21.83 28.41 -16.40
CA LEU A 224 22.95 28.79 -17.28
C LEU A 224 22.70 28.38 -18.73
N ASP A 225 22.06 27.24 -18.96
CA ASP A 225 21.66 26.81 -20.30
C ASP A 225 20.58 27.75 -20.89
N GLU A 226 19.54 28.11 -20.10
CA GLU A 226 18.57 29.14 -20.50
C GLU A 226 19.25 30.46 -20.86
N PHE A 227 20.26 30.87 -20.09
CA PHE A 227 21.04 32.08 -20.35
C PHE A 227 21.87 31.95 -21.64
N GLU A 228 22.52 30.81 -21.89
CA GLU A 228 23.27 30.58 -23.14
C GLU A 228 22.33 30.57 -24.35
N ASP A 229 21.13 30.00 -24.23
CA ASP A 229 20.11 30.02 -25.28
C ASP A 229 19.65 31.46 -25.58
N LEU A 230 19.42 32.27 -24.54
CA LEU A 230 19.12 33.70 -24.70
C LEU A 230 20.21 34.41 -25.52
N LEU A 231 21.50 34.17 -25.23
CA LEU A 231 22.60 34.72 -25.96
C LEU A 231 22.64 34.24 -27.42
N ARG A 232 22.38 32.96 -27.68
CA ARG A 232 22.28 32.40 -29.02
C ARG A 232 21.17 33.05 -29.85
N ASP A 233 20.02 33.26 -29.24
CA ASP A 233 18.86 33.88 -29.90
C ASP A 233 19.12 35.37 -30.17
N GLY A 234 19.71 36.09 -29.23
CA GLY A 234 20.14 37.47 -29.45
C GLY A 234 21.14 37.62 -30.58
N TYR A 235 22.06 36.67 -30.73
CA TYR A 235 23.00 36.65 -31.89
C TYR A 235 22.26 36.36 -33.21
N LYS A 236 21.31 35.43 -33.22
CA LYS A 236 20.48 35.16 -34.42
C LYS A 236 19.63 36.37 -34.79
N ALA A 237 19.08 37.07 -33.81
CA ALA A 237 18.30 38.29 -33.98
C ALA A 237 19.14 39.50 -34.40
N ARG A 238 20.50 39.40 -34.43
CA ARG A 238 21.47 40.46 -34.70
C ARG A 238 21.42 41.58 -33.64
N GLU A 239 21.17 41.24 -32.43
CA GLU A 239 21.19 42.14 -31.26
C GLU A 239 22.55 42.07 -30.54
N LEU A 240 23.22 40.90 -30.62
CA LEU A 240 24.56 40.66 -30.08
C LEU A 240 25.59 40.51 -31.22
N PHE A 241 26.76 41.11 -31.02
CA PHE A 241 27.90 41.09 -31.95
C PHE A 241 29.18 40.77 -31.18
N GLY A 242 30.28 40.52 -31.91
CA GLY A 242 31.57 40.19 -31.32
C GLY A 242 32.21 41.32 -30.51
N ASP A 243 31.71 42.55 -30.61
CA ASP A 243 32.13 43.74 -29.84
C ASP A 243 31.15 44.11 -28.72
N THR A 244 30.10 43.30 -28.47
CA THR A 244 29.09 43.59 -27.45
C THR A 244 29.72 43.43 -26.07
N THR A 245 29.63 44.47 -25.22
CA THR A 245 30.07 44.39 -23.82
C THR A 245 28.96 43.89 -22.89
N TRP A 246 29.34 43.42 -21.71
CA TRP A 246 28.39 42.96 -20.70
C TRP A 246 27.35 44.01 -20.36
N GLU A 247 27.75 45.27 -20.20
CA GLU A 247 26.86 46.39 -19.85
C GLU A 247 25.85 46.71 -20.96
N LYS A 248 26.22 46.49 -22.22
CA LYS A 248 25.29 46.62 -23.36
C LYS A 248 24.28 45.48 -23.36
N ALA A 249 24.72 44.25 -23.16
CA ALA A 249 23.88 43.10 -23.08
C ALA A 249 22.94 43.18 -21.86
N GLU A 250 23.41 43.58 -20.68
CA GLU A 250 22.61 43.80 -19.48
C GLU A 250 21.50 44.84 -19.70
N LYS A 251 21.75 45.93 -20.44
CA LYS A 251 20.71 46.90 -20.79
C LYS A 251 19.65 46.31 -21.71
N LEU A 252 20.06 45.42 -22.61
CA LEU A 252 19.18 44.80 -23.58
C LEU A 252 18.25 43.75 -22.91
N TYR A 253 18.82 42.86 -22.09
CA TYR A 253 18.15 41.70 -21.55
C TYR A 253 17.75 41.81 -20.06
N ARG A 254 17.90 43.00 -19.43
CA ARG A 254 17.62 43.20 -18.00
C ARG A 254 16.22 42.83 -17.55
N HIS A 255 15.26 42.73 -18.47
CA HIS A 255 13.87 42.35 -18.20
C HIS A 255 13.60 40.88 -18.48
N ASP A 256 14.51 40.18 -19.12
CA ASP A 256 14.42 38.78 -19.43
C ASP A 256 14.64 37.93 -18.18
N GLU A 257 13.86 36.86 -18.05
CA GLU A 257 13.93 35.98 -16.87
C GLU A 257 15.22 35.15 -16.88
N ALA A 258 15.65 34.65 -18.03
CA ALA A 258 16.90 33.89 -18.14
C ALA A 258 18.11 34.75 -17.73
N TRP A 259 18.09 36.05 -18.07
CA TRP A 259 19.14 36.98 -17.63
C TRP A 259 19.16 37.26 -16.14
N LYS A 260 17.95 37.38 -15.52
CA LYS A 260 17.79 37.68 -14.07
C LYS A 260 18.14 36.49 -13.20
N ASN A 261 17.74 35.29 -13.64
CA ASN A 261 17.87 34.06 -12.88
C ASN A 261 19.26 33.44 -12.95
N ALA A 262 20.06 33.79 -13.97
CA ALA A 262 21.37 33.24 -14.13
C ALA A 262 22.34 33.72 -13.03
N PRO A 263 23.11 32.84 -12.40
CA PRO A 263 24.14 33.20 -11.43
C PRO A 263 25.19 34.12 -12.07
N ARG A 264 25.37 35.29 -11.47
CA ARG A 264 26.02 36.43 -12.11
C ARG A 264 27.51 36.21 -12.49
N GLU A 265 28.22 35.43 -11.69
CA GLU A 265 29.65 35.14 -11.94
C GLU A 265 29.79 34.15 -13.08
N GLU A 266 29.10 33.03 -13.02
CA GLU A 266 29.12 32.00 -14.06
C GLU A 266 28.54 32.52 -15.39
N ALA A 267 27.46 33.29 -15.33
CA ALA A 267 26.85 33.92 -16.48
C ALA A 267 27.85 34.88 -17.21
N ARG A 268 28.69 35.62 -16.46
CA ARG A 268 29.73 36.45 -17.05
C ARG A 268 30.81 35.63 -17.75
N GLU A 269 31.20 34.51 -17.17
CA GLU A 269 32.17 33.63 -17.83
C GLU A 269 31.62 33.05 -19.15
N ILE A 270 30.36 32.60 -19.13
CA ILE A 270 29.68 32.09 -20.33
C ILE A 270 29.58 33.20 -21.37
N PHE A 271 29.15 34.41 -20.98
CA PHE A 271 29.04 35.54 -21.87
C PHE A 271 30.39 35.86 -22.55
N VAL A 272 31.49 35.92 -21.80
CA VAL A 272 32.81 36.20 -22.35
C VAL A 272 33.24 35.12 -23.35
N LYS A 273 33.02 33.83 -23.01
CA LYS A 273 33.30 32.70 -23.91
C LYS A 273 32.44 32.76 -25.18
N PHE A 274 31.18 33.12 -25.04
CA PHE A 274 30.24 33.24 -26.15
C PHE A 274 30.62 34.38 -27.10
N ILE A 275 30.85 35.60 -26.58
CA ILE A 275 31.22 36.76 -27.38
C ILE A 275 32.56 36.52 -28.09
N ALA A 276 33.54 35.88 -27.44
CA ALA A 276 34.80 35.52 -28.08
C ALA A 276 34.61 34.54 -29.26
N LYS A 277 33.67 33.59 -29.13
CA LYS A 277 33.30 32.65 -30.23
C LYS A 277 32.61 33.39 -31.37
N VAL A 278 31.70 34.34 -31.06
CA VAL A 278 31.05 35.20 -32.06
C VAL A 278 32.05 36.04 -32.79
N PHE A 279 32.95 36.72 -32.10
CA PHE A 279 34.01 37.55 -32.69
C PHE A 279 34.87 36.76 -33.69
N ARG A 280 35.34 35.57 -33.32
CA ARG A 280 36.11 34.71 -34.22
C ARG A 280 35.33 34.35 -35.50
N ARG A 281 34.05 34.03 -35.36
CA ARG A 281 33.18 33.71 -36.51
C ARG A 281 32.97 34.92 -37.45
N GLU A 282 32.81 36.09 -36.88
CA GLU A 282 32.68 37.33 -37.66
C GLU A 282 33.95 37.66 -38.40
N GLN A 283 35.09 37.56 -37.77
CA GLN A 283 36.42 37.73 -38.39
C GLN A 283 36.66 36.72 -39.53
N GLU A 284 36.30 35.47 -39.31
CA GLU A 284 36.46 34.44 -40.36
C GLU A 284 35.54 34.69 -41.56
N LYS A 285 34.30 35.13 -41.34
CA LYS A 285 33.35 35.51 -42.39
C LYS A 285 33.86 36.71 -43.16
N GLU A 286 34.49 37.71 -42.51
CA GLU A 286 35.04 38.87 -43.15
C GLU A 286 36.29 38.52 -43.95
N ARG A 287 37.15 37.65 -43.42
CA ARG A 287 38.31 37.12 -44.17
C ARG A 287 37.88 36.40 -45.43
N LYS A 288 36.90 35.49 -45.36
CA LYS A 288 36.36 34.78 -46.51
C LYS A 288 35.72 35.73 -47.56
N ARG A 289 35.08 36.83 -47.09
CA ARG A 289 34.55 37.86 -48.01
C ARG A 289 35.71 38.65 -48.72
N ARG A 290 36.76 38.94 -48.03
CA ARG A 290 37.92 39.61 -48.59
C ARG A 290 38.71 38.73 -49.60
N GLU A 291 38.86 37.44 -49.29
CA GLU A 291 39.48 36.44 -50.13
C GLU A 291 38.63 36.06 -51.35
N GLY A 292 37.29 36.04 -51.24
CA GLY A 292 36.38 35.76 -52.37
C GLY A 292 35.95 36.95 -53.19
N GLY A 293 36.38 38.19 -52.85
CA GLY A 293 36.11 39.42 -53.60
C GLY A 293 37.14 39.75 -54.69
N GLY A 294 38.23 38.96 -54.76
CA GLY A 294 39.28 39.17 -55.72
C GLY A 294 39.09 38.57 -57.14
N ASP A 295 38.02 37.79 -57.37
CA ASP A 295 37.89 37.04 -58.64
C ASP A 295 36.57 37.35 -59.39
N ARG A 296 36.05 38.57 -59.35
CA ARG A 296 34.80 38.93 -60.06
C ARG A 296 35.01 39.97 -61.19
N ASP A 297 36.15 40.21 -61.68
CA ASP A 297 36.36 41.09 -62.80
C ASP A 297 36.76 40.40 -64.14
N ASP A 298 36.73 39.05 -64.20
CA ASP A 298 37.12 38.42 -65.53
C ASP A 298 36.24 37.19 -65.86
N ALA A 299 34.88 37.29 -65.81
CA ALA A 299 34.02 36.28 -66.39
C ALA A 299 32.67 36.83 -66.87
N SER A 300 32.64 37.94 -67.54
CA SER A 300 31.48 38.26 -68.41
C SER A 300 31.75 37.67 -69.80
N LYS A 301 31.51 36.38 -69.94
CA LYS A 301 31.13 35.71 -71.22
C LYS A 301 31.34 34.18 -71.07
N ARG A 302 30.31 33.52 -70.69
CA ARG A 302 29.88 32.24 -71.33
C ARG A 302 28.68 31.64 -70.66
N SER A 303 27.61 31.71 -71.40
CA SER A 303 26.70 30.59 -71.64
C SER A 303 25.74 30.10 -70.52
N ARG A 304 24.53 30.51 -70.72
CA ARG A 304 23.31 29.72 -70.43
C ARG A 304 23.57 28.22 -70.62
N ARG A 305 23.29 27.39 -69.63
CA ARG A 305 22.51 26.14 -69.76
C ARG A 305 22.50 25.37 -68.48
N ASP A 306 21.31 24.84 -68.22
CA ASP A 306 20.94 23.69 -67.41
C ASP A 306 20.96 23.86 -65.89
N GLY A 307 19.85 23.95 -65.34
CA GLY A 307 18.81 23.32 -64.68
C GLY A 307 19.11 22.23 -63.69
N GLU A 308 18.35 22.30 -62.65
CA GLU A 308 17.95 21.20 -61.71
C GLU A 308 18.86 20.73 -60.58
N ARG A 309 18.26 20.92 -59.41
CA ARG A 309 18.28 20.05 -58.22
C ARG A 309 19.59 19.89 -57.45
N ARG A 310 19.56 20.36 -56.19
CA ARG A 310 19.62 19.48 -54.99
C ARG A 310 19.52 20.29 -53.70
N SER A 311 18.45 20.01 -53.01
CA SER A 311 18.33 19.61 -51.59
C SER A 311 19.24 20.25 -50.56
N PHE A 312 18.58 20.93 -49.66
CA PHE A 312 19.01 21.31 -48.31
C PHE A 312 19.74 20.20 -47.57
N SER A 313 20.91 20.49 -47.08
CA SER A 313 21.46 19.84 -45.90
C SER A 313 21.58 20.89 -44.79
N ARG A 314 20.91 20.63 -43.71
CA ARG A 314 21.06 21.32 -42.44
C ARG A 314 22.44 20.96 -41.89
N ASP A 315 23.29 21.94 -41.73
CA ASP A 315 24.45 21.81 -40.87
C ASP A 315 24.07 22.18 -39.44
N SER A 316 23.95 21.14 -38.64
CA SER A 316 23.91 21.20 -37.19
C SER A 316 25.35 21.15 -36.67
N ASP A 317 25.96 22.31 -36.47
CA ASP A 317 27.23 22.46 -35.78
C ASP A 317 27.05 23.42 -34.58
N TRP A 318 26.41 22.89 -33.58
CA TRP A 318 26.43 23.43 -32.23
C TRP A 318 26.46 22.25 -31.24
N ASP A 319 27.61 21.63 -31.07
CA ASP A 319 28.04 20.91 -29.88
C ASP A 319 29.32 21.56 -29.34
#